data_9dc4f63b875c549c19cc27fa9ffaff6a
#
_entry.id   9dc4f63b875c549c19cc27fa9ffaff6a
#
_cell.length_a   1.000
_cell.length_b   1.000
_cell.length_c   1.000
_cell.angle_alpha   90.00
_cell.angle_beta   90.00
_cell.angle_gamma   90.00
#
_symmetry.space_group_name_H-M   'P 1'
#
loop_
_entity.id
_entity.type
_entity.pdbx_description
1 polymer ?
#
loop_
_entity_poly.entity_id
_entity_poly.type
_entity_poly.pdbx_seq_one_letter_code
_entity_poly.pdbx_strand_id
1 'polypeptide(L)'
;MIIVYRLTQELREKLKKPLGILIRGSFSETIKKFSDIMEKEKSPRIISVGDTVSKILVTNNIFPQLSIVDNKVMRKSIKPIALGADETVMVGNPAGTITEEALTAIQKALESNSRVKIVVDGEEDLLTLIAVLHAPENSFVVYGQP
;
A
#
# COMPACT_ATOMS: atom_id res chain seq x y z
N MET A 1 22.34 -3.31 0.09
CA MET A 1 21.07 -2.59 -0.19
C MET A 1 21.35 -1.51 -1.24
N ILE A 2 20.64 -1.54 -2.34
CA ILE A 2 20.77 -0.55 -3.41
C ILE A 2 19.62 0.42 -3.32
N ILE A 3 19.93 1.70 -3.14
CA ILE A 3 18.93 2.77 -3.11
C ILE A 3 18.80 3.35 -4.52
N VAL A 4 17.59 3.29 -5.08
CA VAL A 4 17.30 3.79 -6.44
C VAL A 4 16.91 5.27 -6.38
N TYR A 5 16.08 5.65 -5.41
CA TYR A 5 15.60 7.02 -5.25
C TYR A 5 15.74 7.48 -3.81
N ARG A 6 16.00 8.78 -3.63
CA ARG A 6 15.98 9.46 -2.33
C ARG A 6 14.97 10.60 -2.37
N LEU A 7 14.25 10.77 -1.27
CA LEU A 7 13.31 11.86 -1.10
C LEU A 7 14.05 13.19 -1.05
N THR A 8 13.71 14.10 -1.93
CA THR A 8 14.20 15.50 -1.90
C THR A 8 13.26 16.36 -1.08
N GLN A 9 13.74 17.54 -0.64
CA GLN A 9 12.90 18.50 0.07
C GLN A 9 11.74 18.98 -0.82
N GLU A 10 11.99 19.19 -2.10
CA GLU A 10 10.97 19.59 -3.07
C GLU A 10 9.88 18.54 -3.20
N LEU A 11 10.26 17.26 -3.33
CA LEU A 11 9.29 16.16 -3.42
C LEU A 11 8.51 16.01 -2.11
N ARG A 12 9.19 16.18 -0.96
CA ARG A 12 8.54 16.14 0.36
C ARG A 12 7.39 17.15 0.44
N GLU A 13 7.62 18.37 -0.06
CA GLU A 13 6.58 19.40 -0.07
C GLU A 13 5.42 19.04 -0.99
N LYS A 14 5.70 18.49 -2.17
CA LYS A 14 4.67 18.06 -3.11
C LYS A 14 3.81 16.92 -2.56
N LEU A 15 4.39 16.02 -1.78
CA LEU A 15 3.70 14.87 -1.21
C LEU A 15 2.79 15.23 -0.03
N LYS A 16 2.79 16.46 0.45
CA LYS A 16 1.82 16.92 1.45
C LYS A 16 0.40 17.00 0.87
N LYS A 17 0.27 17.05 -0.45
CA LYS A 17 -1.02 17.04 -1.13
C LYS A 17 -1.40 15.62 -1.54
N PRO A 18 -2.69 15.27 -1.49
CA PRO A 18 -3.13 13.96 -1.96
C PRO A 18 -2.78 13.72 -3.42
N LEU A 19 -2.41 12.48 -3.75
CA LEU A 19 -2.12 12.06 -5.13
C LEU A 19 -3.39 11.83 -5.96
N GLY A 20 -4.52 11.62 -5.31
CA GLY A 20 -5.77 11.31 -5.97
C GLY A 20 -6.97 11.80 -5.17
N ILE A 21 -8.05 11.06 -5.20
CA ILE A 21 -9.28 11.40 -4.48
C ILE A 21 -9.05 11.27 -2.97
N LEU A 22 -9.27 12.36 -2.23
CA LEU A 22 -9.18 12.35 -0.78
C LEU A 22 -10.55 12.01 -0.18
N ILE A 23 -10.60 10.95 0.63
CA ILE A 23 -11.81 10.54 1.35
C ILE A 23 -11.58 10.85 2.82
N ARG A 24 -12.45 11.67 3.41
CA ARG A 24 -12.39 12.06 4.82
C ARG A 24 -13.60 11.56 5.59
N GLY A 25 -13.40 11.31 6.87
CA GLY A 25 -14.45 10.91 7.80
C GLY A 25 -13.99 9.79 8.71
N SER A 26 -14.93 9.22 9.47
CA SER A 26 -14.69 8.03 10.27
C SER A 26 -14.35 6.83 9.37
N PHE A 27 -13.81 5.77 9.95
CA PHE A 27 -13.49 4.56 9.19
C PHE A 27 -14.73 3.98 8.49
N SER A 28 -15.90 3.98 9.14
CA SER A 28 -17.14 3.48 8.51
C SER A 28 -17.58 4.37 7.35
N GLU A 29 -17.44 5.69 7.48
CA GLU A 29 -17.78 6.63 6.40
C GLU A 29 -16.83 6.49 5.21
N THR A 30 -15.52 6.39 5.47
CA THR A 30 -14.52 6.28 4.40
C THR A 30 -14.65 4.96 3.65
N ILE A 31 -14.90 3.86 4.34
CA ILE A 31 -15.12 2.55 3.71
C ILE A 31 -16.36 2.57 2.84
N LYS A 32 -17.44 3.19 3.31
CA LYS A 32 -18.68 3.30 2.52
C LYS A 32 -18.43 4.07 1.22
N LYS A 33 -17.75 5.22 1.33
CA LYS A 33 -17.41 6.03 0.15
C LYS A 33 -16.51 5.28 -0.83
N PHE A 34 -15.53 4.55 -0.31
CA PHE A 34 -14.66 3.74 -1.14
C PHE A 34 -15.42 2.61 -1.83
N SER A 35 -16.29 1.91 -1.11
CA SER A 35 -17.12 0.85 -1.68
C SER A 35 -18.02 1.39 -2.81
N ASP A 36 -18.60 2.57 -2.64
CA ASP A 36 -19.42 3.20 -3.67
C ASP A 36 -18.59 3.51 -4.93
N ILE A 37 -17.35 3.95 -4.75
CA ILE A 37 -16.44 4.20 -5.88
C ILE A 37 -16.08 2.89 -6.59
N MET A 38 -15.77 1.84 -5.83
CA MET A 38 -15.40 0.53 -6.38
C MET A 38 -16.53 -0.12 -7.18
N GLU A 39 -17.78 0.02 -6.74
CA GLU A 39 -18.93 -0.60 -7.39
C GLU A 39 -19.11 -0.14 -8.85
N LYS A 40 -18.58 1.01 -9.19
CA LYS A 40 -18.62 1.54 -10.56
C LYS A 40 -17.63 0.87 -11.48
N GLU A 41 -16.70 0.13 -10.92
CA GLU A 41 -15.64 -0.56 -11.67
C GLU A 41 -15.87 -2.07 -11.66
N LYS A 42 -15.51 -2.71 -12.75
CA LYS A 42 -15.71 -4.14 -12.95
C LYS A 42 -14.45 -4.89 -12.54
N SER A 43 -14.53 -5.68 -11.45
CA SER A 43 -13.43 -6.49 -10.92
C SER A 43 -12.13 -5.69 -10.74
N PRO A 44 -12.13 -4.58 -9.99
CA PRO A 44 -10.94 -3.76 -9.83
C PRO A 44 -9.87 -4.48 -9.00
N ARG A 45 -8.61 -4.22 -9.32
CA ARG A 45 -7.50 -4.61 -8.45
C ARG A 45 -7.35 -3.57 -7.34
N ILE A 46 -7.10 -4.04 -6.13
CA ILE A 46 -6.92 -3.17 -4.98
C ILE A 46 -5.51 -3.37 -4.43
N ILE A 47 -4.82 -2.26 -4.28
CA ILE A 47 -3.47 -2.21 -3.73
C ILE A 47 -3.53 -1.33 -2.50
N SER A 48 -3.16 -1.86 -1.33
CA SER A 48 -3.14 -1.08 -0.10
C SER A 48 -1.71 -0.79 0.35
N VAL A 49 -1.48 0.42 0.82
CA VAL A 49 -0.19 0.83 1.39
C VAL A 49 -0.42 1.35 2.80
N GLY A 50 0.15 0.69 3.78
CA GLY A 50 0.04 1.00 5.19
C GLY A 50 -0.75 -0.04 5.98
N ASP A 51 -0.37 -0.23 7.24
CA ASP A 51 -0.99 -1.23 8.13
C ASP A 51 -2.45 -0.90 8.43
N THR A 52 -2.73 0.34 8.79
CA THR A 52 -4.08 0.78 9.16
C THR A 52 -5.05 0.64 8.00
N VAL A 53 -4.68 1.11 6.83
CA VAL A 53 -5.52 1.02 5.62
C VAL A 53 -5.77 -0.43 5.25
N SER A 54 -4.73 -1.25 5.24
CA SER A 54 -4.85 -2.68 4.91
C SER A 54 -5.77 -3.41 5.89
N LYS A 55 -5.66 -3.11 7.18
CA LYS A 55 -6.51 -3.67 8.22
C LYS A 55 -7.98 -3.29 8.02
N ILE A 56 -8.24 -2.02 7.77
CA ILE A 56 -9.60 -1.51 7.57
C ILE A 56 -10.27 -2.21 6.38
N LEU A 57 -9.55 -2.34 5.28
CA LEU A 57 -10.07 -3.02 4.09
C LEU A 57 -10.44 -4.48 4.40
N VAL A 58 -9.52 -5.23 4.97
CA VAL A 58 -9.72 -6.67 5.28
C VAL A 58 -10.85 -6.86 6.29
N THR A 59 -10.94 -6.01 7.32
CA THR A 59 -12.02 -6.06 8.30
C THR A 59 -13.40 -5.86 7.66
N ASN A 60 -13.45 -5.19 6.52
CA ASN A 60 -14.68 -4.97 5.74
C ASN A 60 -14.79 -5.89 4.53
N ASN A 61 -14.10 -7.03 4.55
CA ASN A 61 -14.11 -8.05 3.49
C ASN A 61 -13.64 -7.57 2.12
N ILE A 62 -12.76 -6.56 2.11
CA ILE A 62 -12.10 -6.10 0.90
C ILE A 62 -10.65 -6.57 0.98
N PHE A 63 -10.30 -7.57 0.15
CA PHE A 63 -8.98 -8.20 0.21
C PHE A 63 -8.10 -7.69 -0.91
N PRO A 64 -7.05 -6.89 -0.59
CA PRO A 64 -6.13 -6.38 -1.60
C PRO A 64 -5.37 -7.50 -2.31
N GLN A 65 -5.12 -7.33 -3.61
CA GLN A 65 -4.22 -8.19 -4.36
C GLN A 65 -2.75 -7.95 -3.96
N LEU A 66 -2.44 -6.72 -3.58
CA LEU A 66 -1.15 -6.37 -3.03
C LEU A 66 -1.35 -5.51 -1.78
N SER A 67 -0.71 -5.90 -0.68
CA SER A 67 -0.65 -5.10 0.54
C SER A 67 0.81 -4.80 0.85
N ILE A 68 1.14 -3.53 1.03
CA ILE A 68 2.48 -3.08 1.40
C ILE A 68 2.41 -2.52 2.81
N VAL A 69 3.04 -3.20 3.76
CA VAL A 69 2.94 -2.89 5.19
C VAL A 69 4.31 -2.88 5.84
N ASP A 70 4.49 -2.13 6.90
CA ASP A 70 5.76 -2.14 7.63
C ASP A 70 5.77 -3.10 8.83
N ASN A 71 4.60 -3.56 9.25
CA ASN A 71 4.44 -4.50 10.36
C ASN A 71 5.12 -4.06 11.67
N LYS A 72 5.16 -2.77 11.93
CA LYS A 72 5.71 -2.24 13.20
C LYS A 72 5.02 -2.83 14.43
N VAL A 73 3.79 -3.26 14.25
CA VAL A 73 3.00 -3.96 15.26
C VAL A 73 3.69 -5.24 15.74
N MET A 74 4.40 -5.97 14.85
CA MET A 74 5.16 -7.18 15.24
C MET A 74 6.28 -6.88 16.22
N ARG A 75 6.90 -5.70 16.15
CA ARG A 75 7.97 -5.28 17.06
C ARG A 75 7.46 -5.11 18.50
N LYS A 76 6.13 -5.00 18.69
CA LYS A 76 5.47 -4.88 19.99
C LYS A 76 4.84 -6.18 20.44
N SER A 77 5.24 -7.31 19.86
CA SER A 77 4.72 -8.64 20.19
C SER A 77 3.20 -8.82 19.98
N ILE A 78 2.62 -8.02 19.10
CA ILE A 78 1.21 -8.16 18.72
C ILE A 78 1.16 -8.97 17.41
N LYS A 79 0.24 -9.93 17.36
CA LYS A 79 0.09 -10.76 16.13
C LYS A 79 -0.25 -9.88 14.93
N PRO A 80 0.46 -10.04 13.80
CA PRO A 80 0.10 -9.33 12.57
C PRO A 80 -1.28 -9.78 12.11
N ILE A 81 -2.01 -8.85 11.49
CA ILE A 81 -3.31 -9.15 10.92
C ILE A 81 -3.12 -9.99 9.67
N ALA A 82 -3.90 -11.07 9.57
CA ALA A 82 -3.96 -11.85 8.35
C ALA A 82 -4.63 -11.00 7.26
N LEU A 83 -3.89 -10.70 6.19
CA LEU A 83 -4.38 -9.89 5.08
C LEU A 83 -4.90 -10.75 3.91
N GLY A 84 -5.09 -12.05 4.13
CA GLY A 84 -5.56 -12.97 3.08
C GLY A 84 -4.54 -13.19 1.97
N ALA A 85 -3.25 -12.96 2.23
CA ALA A 85 -2.21 -13.13 1.24
C ALA A 85 -1.83 -14.60 1.03
N ASP A 86 -1.59 -14.97 -0.22
CA ASP A 86 -1.07 -16.28 -0.61
C ASP A 86 0.45 -16.36 -0.45
N GLU A 87 1.11 -15.21 -0.56
CA GLU A 87 2.55 -15.08 -0.54
C GLU A 87 2.97 -13.86 0.27
N THR A 88 4.04 -13.99 1.04
CA THR A 88 4.63 -12.89 1.81
C THR A 88 6.08 -12.68 1.39
N VAL A 89 6.42 -11.44 1.07
CA VAL A 89 7.76 -11.04 0.64
C VAL A 89 8.32 -10.02 1.62
N MET A 90 9.54 -10.21 2.08
CA MET A 90 10.23 -9.29 2.99
C MET A 90 11.20 -8.41 2.20
N VAL A 91 11.15 -7.10 2.41
CA VAL A 91 12.08 -6.16 1.76
C VAL A 91 12.57 -5.10 2.75
N GLY A 92 13.78 -4.60 2.55
CA GLY A 92 14.28 -3.44 3.27
C GLY A 92 14.01 -2.17 2.49
N ASN A 93 13.56 -1.12 3.17
CA ASN A 93 13.32 0.19 2.56
C ASN A 93 13.44 1.30 3.61
N PRO A 94 14.66 1.81 3.86
CA PRO A 94 14.85 2.87 4.85
C PRO A 94 14.02 4.13 4.56
N ALA A 95 13.71 4.87 5.62
CA ALA A 95 12.95 6.11 5.52
C ALA A 95 13.55 7.07 4.47
N GLY A 96 12.69 7.71 3.70
CA GLY A 96 13.09 8.68 2.68
C GLY A 96 13.75 8.08 1.45
N THR A 97 13.65 6.78 1.24
CA THR A 97 14.27 6.09 0.10
C THR A 97 13.29 5.16 -0.61
N ILE A 98 13.68 4.77 -1.82
CA ILE A 98 13.06 3.65 -2.54
C ILE A 98 14.21 2.74 -2.95
N THR A 99 14.23 1.51 -2.42
CA THR A 99 15.28 0.55 -2.71
C THR A 99 14.97 -0.28 -3.95
N GLU A 100 16.01 -0.83 -4.57
CA GLU A 100 15.84 -1.74 -5.71
C GLU A 100 15.01 -2.98 -5.34
N GLU A 101 15.27 -3.57 -4.17
CA GLU A 101 14.54 -4.75 -3.73
C GLU A 101 13.04 -4.48 -3.53
N ALA A 102 12.68 -3.31 -2.98
CA ALA A 102 11.29 -2.91 -2.81
C ALA A 102 10.62 -2.66 -4.17
N LEU A 103 11.29 -1.93 -5.06
CA LEU A 103 10.80 -1.67 -6.41
C LEU A 103 10.54 -2.98 -7.18
N THR A 104 11.50 -3.88 -7.16
CA THR A 104 11.40 -5.18 -7.85
C THR A 104 10.28 -6.04 -7.27
N ALA A 105 10.14 -6.07 -5.95
CA ALA A 105 9.08 -6.83 -5.28
C ALA A 105 7.69 -6.33 -5.67
N ILE A 106 7.50 -5.01 -5.73
CA ILE A 106 6.23 -4.40 -6.14
C ILE A 106 5.91 -4.74 -7.60
N GLN A 107 6.89 -4.59 -8.50
CA GLN A 107 6.71 -4.91 -9.92
C GLN A 107 6.30 -6.37 -10.12
N LYS A 108 6.98 -7.30 -9.45
CA LYS A 108 6.65 -8.74 -9.51
C LYS A 108 5.27 -9.03 -8.94
N ALA A 109 4.92 -8.42 -7.81
CA ALA A 109 3.62 -8.62 -7.18
C ALA A 109 2.48 -8.13 -8.08
N LEU A 110 2.64 -7.01 -8.76
CA LEU A 110 1.64 -6.46 -9.67
C LEU A 110 1.45 -7.31 -10.95
N GLU A 111 2.45 -8.07 -11.32
CA GLU A 111 2.38 -9.03 -12.45
C GLU A 111 1.80 -10.38 -12.02
N SER A 112 1.74 -10.66 -10.73
CA SER A 112 1.27 -11.93 -10.19
C SER A 112 -0.25 -11.99 -10.14
N ASN A 113 -0.80 -13.20 -10.28
CA ASN A 113 -2.23 -13.46 -10.07
C ASN A 113 -2.52 -13.85 -8.62
N SER A 114 -1.49 -14.05 -7.81
CA SER A 114 -1.62 -14.36 -6.38
C SER A 114 -1.80 -13.08 -5.57
N ARG A 115 -2.39 -13.20 -4.40
CA ARG A 115 -2.41 -12.11 -3.42
C ARG A 115 -1.08 -12.07 -2.70
N VAL A 116 -0.41 -10.93 -2.76
CA VAL A 116 0.92 -10.75 -2.20
C VAL A 116 0.89 -9.72 -1.08
N LYS A 117 1.58 -10.03 0.01
CA LYS A 117 1.85 -9.12 1.11
C LYS A 117 3.35 -8.81 1.09
N ILE A 118 3.70 -7.54 0.96
CA ILE A 118 5.08 -7.09 1.08
C ILE A 118 5.26 -6.48 2.46
N VAL A 119 6.14 -7.06 3.26
CA VAL A 119 6.50 -6.57 4.59
C VAL A 119 7.79 -5.78 4.48
N VAL A 120 7.71 -4.51 4.82
CA VAL A 120 8.83 -3.57 4.70
C VAL A 120 9.54 -3.42 6.04
N ASP A 121 10.83 -3.69 6.05
CA ASP A 121 11.71 -3.29 7.15
C ASP A 121 12.16 -1.87 6.85
N GLY A 122 11.55 -0.90 7.52
CA GLY A 122 11.77 0.53 7.30
C GLY A 122 10.46 1.30 7.14
N GLU A 123 10.33 2.05 6.06
CA GLU A 123 9.16 2.90 5.80
C GLU A 123 8.55 2.58 4.44
N GLU A 124 7.24 2.36 4.43
CA GLU A 124 6.49 1.98 3.24
C GLU A 124 5.87 3.14 2.48
N ASP A 125 5.72 4.31 3.12
CA ASP A 125 4.92 5.42 2.56
C ASP A 125 5.30 5.84 1.14
N LEU A 126 6.59 5.99 0.86
CA LEU A 126 7.06 6.36 -0.48
C LEU A 126 6.80 5.28 -1.53
N LEU A 127 6.61 4.04 -1.10
CA LEU A 127 6.32 2.94 -2.01
C LEU A 127 4.94 3.08 -2.66
N THR A 128 4.07 3.94 -2.10
CA THR A 128 2.81 4.33 -2.75
C THR A 128 3.06 4.86 -4.16
N LEU A 129 4.11 5.65 -4.35
CA LEU A 129 4.47 6.20 -5.66
C LEU A 129 4.79 5.11 -6.68
N ILE A 130 5.50 4.08 -6.23
CA ILE A 130 5.87 2.94 -7.07
C ILE A 130 4.62 2.11 -7.41
N ALA A 131 3.74 1.91 -6.43
CA ALA A 131 2.48 1.20 -6.66
C ALA A 131 1.62 1.93 -7.70
N VAL A 132 1.47 3.25 -7.56
CA VAL A 132 0.70 4.07 -8.52
C VAL A 132 1.32 4.00 -9.92
N LEU A 133 2.65 4.11 -10.01
CA LEU A 133 3.37 4.14 -11.29
C LEU A 133 3.22 2.81 -12.06
N HIS A 134 3.23 1.69 -11.36
CA HIS A 134 3.25 0.36 -11.97
C HIS A 134 1.91 -0.38 -11.91
N ALA A 135 0.89 0.17 -11.24
CA ALA A 135 -0.40 -0.48 -11.15
C ALA A 135 -1.04 -0.64 -12.54
N PRO A 136 -1.63 -1.80 -12.84
CA PRO A 136 -2.34 -1.98 -14.10
C PRO A 136 -3.59 -1.10 -14.15
N GLU A 137 -4.13 -0.90 -15.34
CA GLU A 137 -5.40 -0.20 -15.49
C GLU A 137 -6.49 -0.88 -14.66
N ASN A 138 -7.50 -0.13 -14.26
CA ASN A 138 -8.58 -0.60 -13.40
C ASN A 138 -8.09 -1.05 -12.01
N SER A 139 -7.13 -0.28 -11.45
CA SER A 139 -6.62 -0.50 -10.11
C SER A 139 -6.95 0.67 -9.20
N PHE A 140 -7.14 0.36 -7.92
CA PHE A 140 -7.21 1.36 -6.86
C PHE A 140 -5.99 1.20 -5.94
N VAL A 141 -5.22 2.25 -5.80
CA VAL A 141 -4.15 2.32 -4.81
C VAL A 141 -4.67 3.12 -3.63
N VAL A 142 -4.81 2.47 -2.49
CA VAL A 142 -5.40 3.04 -1.27
C VAL A 142 -4.31 3.23 -0.23
N TYR A 143 -4.14 4.45 0.25
CA TYR A 143 -3.12 4.77 1.25
C TYR A 143 -3.65 5.82 2.22
N GLY A 144 -2.98 5.94 3.40
CA GLY A 144 -3.29 6.97 4.37
C GLY A 144 -2.58 8.27 4.03
N GLN A 145 -3.34 9.38 3.97
CA GLN A 145 -2.78 10.72 3.78
C GLN A 145 -2.60 11.36 5.15
N PRO A 146 -1.37 11.78 5.51
CA PRO A 146 -1.14 12.47 6.78
C PRO A 146 -1.81 13.84 6.83
#